data_eba50cb51347bb1f0e6fed07517b0476
#
_entry.id   eba50cb51347bb1f0e6fed07517b0476
#
_cell.length_a   1.000
_cell.length_b   1.000
_cell.length_c   1.000
_cell.angle_alpha   90.00
_cell.angle_beta   90.00
_cell.angle_gamma   90.00
#
_symmetry.space_group_name_H-M   'P 1'
#
loop_
_entity.id
_entity.type
_entity.pdbx_description
1 polymer ?
#
loop_
_entity_poly.entity_id
_entity_poly.type
_entity_poly.pdbx_seq_one_letter_code
_entity_poly.pdbx_strand_id
1 'polypeptide(L)'
;MKYQLVLQWLGASTADYDRLISLEEAIRDGLGDMDIVDGHDFGSGEMNIFIHTDNPKSVFEKIKTLLAVGKNMRELKAGYRDFEEDDYKPIYPKGLKSFSVI
;
A
#
# COMPACT_ATOMS: atom_id res chain seq x y z
N MET A 1 13.54 -4.49 9.15
CA MET A 1 12.62 -5.21 8.27
C MET A 1 13.16 -5.22 6.86
N LYS A 2 12.88 -6.30 6.14
CA LYS A 2 13.55 -6.57 4.87
C LYS A 2 12.87 -5.99 3.65
N TYR A 3 11.54 -5.82 3.71
CA TYR A 3 10.75 -5.45 2.54
C TYR A 3 9.97 -4.17 2.75
N GLN A 4 9.76 -3.45 1.65
CA GLN A 4 8.81 -2.35 1.58
C GLN A 4 7.62 -2.81 0.75
N LEU A 5 6.45 -2.82 1.38
CA LEU A 5 5.17 -3.05 0.70
C LEU A 5 4.57 -1.70 0.36
N VAL A 6 4.06 -1.55 -0.84
CA VAL A 6 3.40 -0.31 -1.27
C VAL A 6 1.99 -0.60 -1.71
N LEU A 7 1.05 0.16 -1.18
CA LEU A 7 -0.34 0.19 -1.62
C LEU A 7 -0.54 1.46 -2.43
N GLN A 8 -1.10 1.35 -3.62
CA GLN A 8 -1.18 2.45 -4.56
C GLN A 8 -2.57 2.58 -5.14
N TRP A 9 -3.07 3.81 -5.19
CA TRP A 9 -4.33 4.18 -5.83
C TRP A 9 -4.11 5.38 -6.72
N LEU A 10 -5.02 5.62 -7.66
CA LEU A 10 -5.09 6.89 -8.36
C LEU A 10 -5.77 7.92 -7.46
N GLY A 11 -5.30 9.15 -7.47
CA GLY A 11 -5.91 10.20 -6.68
C GLY A 11 -5.24 11.54 -6.88
N ALA A 12 -6.02 12.61 -6.87
CA ALA A 12 -5.53 13.96 -7.10
C ALA A 12 -6.32 15.04 -6.35
N SER A 13 -7.47 14.71 -5.79
CA SER A 13 -8.34 15.70 -5.12
C SER A 13 -8.05 15.79 -3.62
N THR A 14 -8.55 16.84 -2.97
CA THR A 14 -8.50 16.98 -1.52
C THR A 14 -9.23 15.83 -0.83
N ALA A 15 -10.36 15.39 -1.41
CA ALA A 15 -11.12 14.26 -0.87
C ALA A 15 -10.31 12.97 -0.95
N ASP A 16 -9.54 12.77 -2.03
CA ASP A 16 -8.64 11.62 -2.16
C ASP A 16 -7.55 11.66 -1.09
N TYR A 17 -6.98 12.83 -0.84
CA TYR A 17 -5.96 12.99 0.21
C TYR A 17 -6.53 12.65 1.59
N ASP A 18 -7.72 13.14 1.91
CA ASP A 18 -8.36 12.84 3.20
C ASP A 18 -8.64 11.33 3.35
N ARG A 19 -9.05 10.69 2.26
CA ARG A 19 -9.24 9.24 2.24
C ARG A 19 -7.92 8.50 2.49
N LEU A 20 -6.84 8.96 1.88
CA LEU A 20 -5.50 8.37 2.07
C LEU A 20 -5.10 8.39 3.54
N ILE A 21 -5.26 9.52 4.21
CA ILE A 21 -4.92 9.66 5.63
C ILE A 21 -5.76 8.71 6.48
N SER A 22 -7.07 8.62 6.22
CA SER A 22 -7.95 7.71 6.95
C SER A 22 -7.57 6.25 6.73
N LEU A 23 -7.20 5.87 5.52
CA LEU A 23 -6.76 4.51 5.20
C LEU A 23 -5.44 4.20 5.91
N GLU A 24 -4.50 5.14 5.92
CA GLU A 24 -3.22 4.94 6.61
C GLU A 24 -3.42 4.68 8.09
N GLU A 25 -4.29 5.46 8.74
CA GLU A 25 -4.60 5.27 10.15
C GLU A 25 -5.26 3.92 10.43
N ALA A 26 -6.21 3.52 9.59
CA ALA A 26 -6.89 2.23 9.73
C ALA A 26 -5.92 1.07 9.57
N ILE A 27 -5.00 1.17 8.62
CA ILE A 27 -3.97 0.14 8.41
C ILE A 27 -3.02 0.08 9.58
N ARG A 28 -2.57 1.23 10.07
CA ARG A 28 -1.68 1.29 11.24
C ARG A 28 -2.32 0.62 12.45
N ASP A 29 -3.58 0.93 12.72
CA ASP A 29 -4.30 0.35 13.84
C ASP A 29 -4.51 -1.16 13.66
N GLY A 30 -4.80 -1.59 12.43
CA GLY A 30 -5.08 -2.99 12.13
C GLY A 30 -3.85 -3.89 12.12
N LEU A 31 -2.67 -3.36 11.78
CA LEU A 31 -1.44 -4.15 11.77
C LEU A 31 -0.77 -4.26 13.14
N GLY A 32 -1.00 -3.29 14.03
CA GLY A 32 -0.37 -3.29 15.33
C GLY A 32 1.14 -3.06 15.26
N ASP A 33 1.88 -3.68 16.18
CA ASP A 33 3.32 -3.43 16.36
C ASP A 33 4.22 -4.32 15.50
N MET A 34 3.67 -5.29 14.79
CA MET A 34 4.46 -6.27 14.03
C MET A 34 5.04 -5.72 12.75
N ASP A 35 4.45 -4.66 12.22
CA ASP A 35 4.87 -4.02 10.97
C ASP A 35 4.84 -2.52 11.16
N ILE A 36 5.58 -1.80 10.32
CA ILE A 36 5.70 -0.35 10.45
C ILE A 36 5.06 0.32 9.25
N VAL A 37 4.01 1.11 9.49
CA VAL A 37 3.48 2.03 8.49
C VAL A 37 4.40 3.24 8.48
N ASP A 38 5.26 3.31 7.47
CA ASP A 38 6.30 4.35 7.39
C ASP A 38 5.75 5.72 7.01
N GLY A 39 4.69 5.73 6.21
CA GLY A 39 4.10 6.99 5.77
C GLY A 39 3.37 6.85 4.46
N HIS A 40 3.14 7.99 3.82
CA HIS A 40 2.43 8.06 2.56
C HIS A 40 3.08 9.07 1.62
N ASP A 41 2.69 8.99 0.35
CA ASP A 41 3.04 9.95 -0.67
C ASP A 41 1.80 10.28 -1.48
N PHE A 42 1.62 11.54 -1.82
CA PHE A 42 0.48 12.02 -2.58
C PHE A 42 0.95 13.06 -3.58
N GLY A 43 0.78 12.76 -4.85
CA GLY A 43 1.18 13.68 -5.91
C GLY A 43 1.27 12.97 -7.25
N SER A 44 1.38 13.72 -8.33
CA SER A 44 1.48 13.19 -9.69
C SER A 44 0.36 12.23 -10.09
N GLY A 45 -0.84 12.40 -9.48
CA GLY A 45 -2.01 11.55 -9.76
C GLY A 45 -2.02 10.23 -9.03
N GLU A 46 -1.08 9.99 -8.12
CA GLU A 46 -0.97 8.76 -7.35
C GLU A 46 -1.06 9.02 -5.86
N MET A 47 -1.57 8.00 -5.13
CA MET A 47 -1.52 7.94 -3.67
C MET A 47 -0.85 6.65 -3.28
N ASN A 48 0.15 6.72 -2.42
CA ASN A 48 0.89 5.53 -1.97
C ASN A 48 0.94 5.48 -0.45
N ILE A 49 0.82 4.27 0.10
CA ILE A 49 1.09 4.01 1.52
C ILE A 49 2.25 3.03 1.58
N PHE A 50 3.27 3.36 2.36
CA PHE A 50 4.49 2.57 2.48
C PHE A 50 4.51 1.82 3.81
N ILE A 51 4.74 0.52 3.75
CA ILE A 51 4.74 -0.35 4.92
C ILE A 51 6.04 -1.16 4.92
N HIS A 52 6.76 -1.14 6.04
CA HIS A 52 7.94 -1.97 6.25
C HIS A 52 7.52 -3.28 6.89
N THR A 53 7.93 -4.40 6.31
CA THR A 53 7.52 -5.71 6.77
C THR A 53 8.56 -6.78 6.37
N ASP A 54 8.56 -7.88 7.12
CA ASP A 54 9.34 -9.07 6.74
C ASP A 54 8.51 -10.04 5.89
N ASN A 55 7.19 -9.83 5.79
CA ASN A 55 6.28 -10.76 5.11
C ASN A 55 5.26 -10.00 4.25
N PRO A 56 5.67 -9.42 3.11
CA PRO A 56 4.78 -8.54 2.35
C PRO A 56 3.50 -9.21 1.85
N LYS A 57 3.57 -10.46 1.42
CA LYS A 57 2.38 -11.15 0.91
C LYS A 57 1.38 -11.47 2.01
N SER A 58 1.88 -11.93 3.16
CA SER A 58 1.04 -12.22 4.33
C SER A 58 0.39 -10.96 4.87
N VAL A 59 1.15 -9.88 4.98
CA VAL A 59 0.64 -8.59 5.44
C VAL A 59 -0.39 -8.04 4.46
N PHE A 60 -0.17 -8.19 3.17
CA PHE A 60 -1.13 -7.74 2.18
C PHE A 60 -2.47 -8.49 2.31
N GLU A 61 -2.45 -9.79 2.59
CA GLU A 61 -3.69 -10.55 2.82
C GLU A 61 -4.47 -9.99 4.02
N LYS A 62 -3.77 -9.62 5.07
CA LYS A 62 -4.38 -8.99 6.25
C LYS A 62 -4.95 -7.61 5.90
N ILE A 63 -4.21 -6.83 5.13
CA ILE A 63 -4.64 -5.50 4.68
C ILE A 63 -5.90 -5.59 3.82
N LYS A 64 -6.02 -6.59 2.93
CA LYS A 64 -7.22 -6.78 2.12
C LYS A 64 -8.47 -6.88 2.97
N THR A 65 -8.39 -7.54 4.09
CA THR A 65 -9.52 -7.64 5.03
C THR A 65 -9.92 -6.27 5.56
N LEU A 66 -8.94 -5.43 5.88
CA LEU A 66 -9.19 -4.07 6.36
C LEU A 66 -9.77 -3.18 5.27
N LEU A 67 -9.35 -3.38 4.02
CA LEU A 67 -9.79 -2.57 2.88
C LEU A 67 -11.10 -3.04 2.26
N ALA A 68 -11.62 -4.19 2.66
CA ALA A 68 -12.84 -4.76 2.09
C ALA A 68 -14.09 -3.91 2.37
N VAL A 69 -14.01 -2.99 3.34
CA VAL A 69 -15.10 -2.07 3.66
C VAL A 69 -15.06 -0.91 2.66
N GLY A 70 -16.19 -0.64 2.00
CA GLY A 70 -16.29 0.44 1.03
C GLY A 70 -15.65 0.09 -0.31
N LYS A 71 -15.09 1.10 -0.99
CA LYS A 71 -14.55 0.97 -2.35
C LYS A 71 -13.03 0.95 -2.37
N ASN A 72 -12.39 0.66 -1.25
CA ASN A 72 -10.94 0.79 -1.10
C ASN A 72 -10.14 -0.22 -1.91
N MET A 73 -10.77 -1.31 -2.37
CA MET A 73 -10.11 -2.28 -3.25
C MET A 73 -10.16 -1.87 -4.73
N ARG A 74 -10.95 -0.87 -5.09
CA ARG A 74 -11.03 -0.39 -6.47
C ARG A 74 -9.74 0.30 -6.87
N GLU A 75 -9.25 -0.04 -8.06
CA GLU A 75 -8.06 0.57 -8.63
C GLU A 75 -6.81 0.40 -7.75
N LEU A 76 -6.90 -0.40 -6.69
CA LEU A 76 -5.75 -0.70 -5.85
C LEU A 76 -4.72 -1.49 -6.64
N LYS A 77 -3.48 -1.05 -6.55
CA LYS A 77 -2.31 -1.83 -6.95
C LYS A 77 -1.43 -2.02 -5.74
N ALA A 78 -0.78 -3.16 -5.66
CA ALA A 78 0.17 -3.41 -4.59
C ALA A 78 1.40 -4.09 -5.15
N GLY A 79 2.55 -3.73 -4.60
CA GLY A 79 3.83 -4.31 -4.95
C GLY A 79 4.77 -4.21 -3.77
N TYR A 80 5.88 -4.94 -3.83
CA TYR A 80 6.88 -4.89 -2.77
C TYR A 80 8.27 -4.99 -3.36
N ARG A 81 9.25 -4.50 -2.62
CA ARG A 81 10.66 -4.67 -2.95
C ARG A 81 11.45 -5.02 -1.70
N ASP A 82 12.55 -5.73 -1.91
CA ASP A 82 13.60 -5.85 -0.91
C ASP A 82 14.27 -4.47 -0.82
N PHE A 83 14.60 -4.01 0.37
CA PHE A 83 15.27 -2.70 0.52
C PHE A 83 16.64 -2.64 -0.16
N GLU A 84 17.25 -3.78 -0.43
CA GLU A 84 18.51 -3.85 -1.16
C GLU A 84 18.34 -3.87 -2.67
N GLU A 85 17.11 -3.89 -3.17
CA GLU A 85 16.78 -3.90 -4.59
C GLU A 85 15.94 -2.68 -4.95
N ASP A 86 16.03 -2.24 -6.19
CA ASP A 86 15.26 -1.08 -6.66
C ASP A 86 13.92 -1.47 -7.29
N ASP A 87 13.84 -2.69 -7.82
CA ASP A 87 12.67 -3.12 -8.57
C ASP A 87 11.59 -3.67 -7.66
N TYR A 88 10.35 -3.27 -7.94
CA TYR A 88 9.17 -3.79 -7.25
C TYR A 88 8.68 -5.05 -7.93
N LYS A 89 8.16 -5.97 -7.10
CA LYS A 89 7.45 -7.17 -7.56
C LYS A 89 5.96 -6.94 -7.35
N PRO A 90 5.14 -7.06 -8.40
CA PRO A 90 3.69 -6.83 -8.27
C PRO A 90 3.02 -7.94 -7.47
N ILE A 91 2.05 -7.56 -6.64
CA ILE A 91 1.24 -8.50 -5.85
C ILE A 91 -0.22 -8.47 -6.31
N TYR A 92 -0.76 -7.29 -6.57
CA TYR A 92 -2.19 -7.12 -6.80
C TYR A 92 -2.44 -5.98 -7.80
N PRO A 93 -3.42 -6.09 -8.69
CA PRO A 93 -4.33 -7.23 -8.88
C PRO A 93 -3.62 -8.43 -9.50
N LYS A 94 -4.25 -9.61 -9.44
CA LYS A 94 -3.74 -10.81 -10.06
C LYS A 94 -3.50 -10.55 -11.55
N GLY A 95 -2.32 -10.92 -12.03
CA GLY A 95 -1.95 -10.68 -13.43
C GLY A 95 -1.27 -9.33 -13.69
N LEU A 96 -1.14 -8.49 -12.68
CA LEU A 96 -0.38 -7.24 -12.82
C LEU A 96 1.07 -7.58 -13.16
N LYS A 97 1.57 -7.05 -14.29
CA LYS A 97 2.88 -7.43 -14.82
C LYS A 97 4.02 -6.59 -14.30
N SER A 98 3.74 -5.37 -13.87
CA SER A 98 4.76 -4.47 -13.35
C SER A 98 4.16 -3.53 -12.31
N PHE A 99 5.00 -3.02 -11.44
CA PHE A 99 4.62 -2.06 -10.42
C PHE A 99 5.74 -1.04 -10.25
N SER A 100 5.38 0.22 -10.18
CA SER A 100 6.36 1.28 -9.93
C SER A 100 5.73 2.41 -9.12
N VAL A 101 6.59 3.16 -8.43
CA VAL A 101 6.22 4.38 -7.71
C VAL A 101 6.88 5.54 -8.44
N ILE A 102 6.09 6.53 -8.80
CA ILE A 102 6.58 7.72 -9.52
C ILE A 102 7.42 8.60 -8.60
#